data_d1889ee08003f96127ec9830c50df717
#
_entry.id   d1889ee08003f96127ec9830c50df717
#
_cell.length_a   1.000
_cell.length_b   1.000
_cell.length_c   1.000
_cell.angle_alpha   90.00
_cell.angle_beta   90.00
_cell.angle_gamma   90.00
#
_symmetry.space_group_name_H-M   'P 1'
#
loop_
_entity.id
_entity.type
_entity.pdbx_description
1 polymer ?
#
loop_
_entity_poly.entity_id
_entity_poly.type
_entity_poly.pdbx_seq_one_letter_code
_entity_poly.pdbx_strand_id
1 'polypeptide(L)'
;MAKQRNEIEEKYTWDLSTIFPTDEAFETELAQVSKELKNASNLAGHLLDSAESLLTTTEIQLDLMRRIEKLYSYAHMKNDQDTRVAKYQEYQAKGMTIYSEFGQTFAFYEPEFMEITEDQYQAFSAEKPELQTYQHYFDKLLQKKEHILTQREEELLAGAGEIFGAASETFAILDNADIVFPVVHNEKGEEVQLTHGNYISLVESKNREVRKEAYEALYSVYEQYQHTYAKTLQTNVKVQNYNAKVRKFSSAREAALSANFIPESVYDSLVSAVDKHLPLLQRYIALRAKILGISDLKIYDLYTPCLLYTSPSPR
;
A
#
# COMPACT_ATOMS: atom_id res chain seq x y z
N MET A 1 -25.32 -10.58 -11.49
CA MET A 1 -24.52 -9.44 -11.99
C MET A 1 -24.15 -8.55 -10.81
N ALA A 2 -22.97 -7.96 -10.80
CA ALA A 2 -22.63 -6.95 -9.80
C ALA A 2 -23.59 -5.76 -9.92
N LYS A 3 -24.03 -5.21 -8.75
CA LYS A 3 -24.89 -4.03 -8.71
C LYS A 3 -24.18 -2.82 -9.30
N GLN A 4 -24.89 -1.99 -10.06
CA GLN A 4 -24.38 -0.68 -10.48
C GLN A 4 -24.34 0.28 -9.29
N ARG A 5 -23.48 1.32 -9.36
CA ARG A 5 -23.33 2.29 -8.27
C ARG A 5 -24.65 2.90 -7.79
N ASN A 6 -25.53 3.24 -8.70
CA ASN A 6 -26.85 3.82 -8.41
C ASN A 6 -27.87 2.82 -7.79
N GLU A 7 -27.56 1.53 -7.77
CA GLU A 7 -28.36 0.48 -7.13
C GLU A 7 -27.91 0.17 -5.70
N ILE A 8 -26.83 0.83 -5.24
CA ILE A 8 -26.28 0.67 -3.89
C ILE A 8 -26.89 1.74 -2.99
N GLU A 9 -27.52 1.32 -1.90
CA GLU A 9 -28.06 2.25 -0.89
C GLU A 9 -26.93 3.08 -0.28
N GLU A 10 -27.16 4.37 -0.08
CA GLU A 10 -26.17 5.33 0.44
C GLU A 10 -25.50 4.89 1.75
N LYS A 11 -26.25 4.24 2.64
CA LYS A 11 -25.72 3.70 3.91
C LYS A 11 -24.57 2.67 3.76
N TYR A 12 -24.38 2.12 2.56
CA TYR A 12 -23.29 1.19 2.25
C TYR A 12 -22.18 1.86 1.45
N THR A 13 -22.12 3.18 1.42
CA THR A 13 -21.15 3.95 0.69
C THR A 13 -20.34 4.84 1.64
N TRP A 14 -19.11 5.19 1.24
CA TRP A 14 -18.30 6.13 1.99
C TRP A 14 -18.84 7.55 1.82
N ASP A 15 -18.96 8.28 2.95
CA ASP A 15 -19.28 9.69 2.94
C ASP A 15 -18.01 10.52 2.68
N LEU A 16 -17.80 10.92 1.45
CA LEU A 16 -16.64 11.70 1.02
C LEU A 16 -16.76 13.19 1.38
N SER A 17 -17.94 13.65 1.84
CA SER A 17 -18.10 15.03 2.33
C SER A 17 -17.27 15.32 3.58
N THR A 18 -16.81 14.27 4.28
CA THR A 18 -15.86 14.36 5.40
C THR A 18 -14.45 14.77 4.98
N ILE A 19 -14.08 14.58 3.70
CA ILE A 19 -12.80 15.03 3.14
C ILE A 19 -12.97 16.42 2.53
N PHE A 20 -13.89 16.55 1.54
CA PHE A 20 -14.33 17.82 0.99
C PHE A 20 -15.86 17.85 0.92
N PRO A 21 -16.51 18.89 1.45
CA PRO A 21 -17.97 18.95 1.49
C PRO A 21 -18.60 19.01 0.11
N THR A 22 -17.92 19.58 -0.88
CA THR A 22 -18.38 19.67 -2.27
C THR A 22 -17.20 19.57 -3.24
N ASP A 23 -17.50 19.31 -4.51
CA ASP A 23 -16.51 19.31 -5.59
C ASP A 23 -15.88 20.73 -5.78
N GLU A 24 -16.63 21.79 -5.54
CA GLU A 24 -16.13 23.18 -5.60
C GLU A 24 -15.12 23.47 -4.49
N ALA A 25 -15.32 22.87 -3.30
CA ALA A 25 -14.36 22.98 -2.19
C ALA A 25 -13.04 22.28 -2.55
N PHE A 26 -13.11 21.11 -3.21
CA PHE A 26 -11.94 20.42 -3.72
C PHE A 26 -11.19 21.28 -4.77
N GLU A 27 -11.89 21.86 -5.74
CA GLU A 27 -11.27 22.69 -6.78
C GLU A 27 -10.65 23.97 -6.20
N THR A 28 -11.30 24.57 -5.21
CA THR A 28 -10.76 25.75 -4.51
C THR A 28 -9.47 25.42 -3.78
N GLU A 29 -9.43 24.32 -3.04
CA GLU A 29 -8.22 23.87 -2.33
C GLU A 29 -7.12 23.50 -3.30
N LEU A 30 -7.43 22.81 -4.40
CA LEU A 30 -6.46 22.48 -5.44
C LEU A 30 -5.80 23.74 -6.03
N ALA A 31 -6.57 24.77 -6.34
CA ALA A 31 -6.06 26.03 -6.85
C ALA A 31 -5.17 26.75 -5.82
N GLN A 32 -5.57 26.73 -4.54
CA GLN A 32 -4.80 27.31 -3.43
C GLN A 32 -3.45 26.60 -3.27
N VAL A 33 -3.44 25.28 -3.20
CA VAL A 33 -2.23 24.46 -3.05
C VAL A 33 -1.29 24.65 -4.25
N SER A 34 -1.81 24.67 -5.48
CA SER A 34 -1.01 24.94 -6.67
C SER A 34 -0.30 26.30 -6.65
N LYS A 35 -0.97 27.33 -6.10
CA LYS A 35 -0.37 28.64 -5.92
C LYS A 35 0.74 28.63 -4.85
N GLU A 36 0.50 27.95 -3.75
CA GLU A 36 1.47 27.85 -2.64
C GLU A 36 2.70 27.04 -3.05
N LEU A 37 2.55 25.96 -3.83
CA LEU A 37 3.67 25.20 -4.38
C LEU A 37 4.58 26.07 -5.27
N LYS A 38 4.00 26.93 -6.12
CA LYS A 38 4.79 27.86 -6.93
C LYS A 38 5.63 28.83 -6.09
N ASN A 39 5.09 29.25 -4.93
CA ASN A 39 5.83 30.11 -4.01
C ASN A 39 6.91 29.33 -3.26
N ALA A 40 6.64 28.07 -2.91
CA ALA A 40 7.56 27.21 -2.17
C ALA A 40 8.84 26.88 -2.96
N SER A 41 8.83 26.98 -4.30
CA SER A 41 10.05 26.81 -5.11
C SER A 41 11.18 27.77 -4.76
N ASN A 42 10.85 28.94 -4.17
CA ASN A 42 11.85 29.92 -3.73
C ASN A 42 12.58 29.52 -2.43
N LEU A 43 12.19 28.44 -1.77
CA LEU A 43 12.82 27.93 -0.55
C LEU A 43 14.09 27.12 -0.85
N ALA A 44 14.26 26.66 -2.08
CA ALA A 44 15.44 25.92 -2.51
C ALA A 44 16.72 26.74 -2.35
N GLY A 45 17.76 26.12 -1.81
CA GLY A 45 19.04 26.76 -1.51
C GLY A 45 19.08 27.53 -0.19
N HIS A 46 18.00 27.53 0.59
CA HIS A 46 17.86 28.31 1.84
C HIS A 46 17.48 27.49 3.07
N LEU A 47 17.41 26.17 2.96
CA LEU A 47 16.93 25.30 4.04
C LEU A 47 17.75 25.44 5.32
N LEU A 48 19.07 25.53 5.21
CA LEU A 48 20.02 25.56 6.31
C LEU A 48 20.60 26.95 6.63
N ASP A 49 20.00 28.02 6.09
CA ASP A 49 20.44 29.40 6.34
C ASP A 49 20.29 29.77 7.84
N SER A 50 19.29 29.21 8.54
CA SER A 50 19.02 29.43 9.97
C SER A 50 18.09 28.34 10.53
N ALA A 51 18.01 28.27 11.87
CA ALA A 51 17.04 27.42 12.54
C ALA A 51 15.57 27.78 12.16
N GLU A 52 15.29 29.07 11.95
CA GLU A 52 13.98 29.54 11.48
C GLU A 52 13.68 29.06 10.06
N SER A 53 14.67 29.12 9.16
CA SER A 53 14.53 28.64 7.77
C SER A 53 14.22 27.14 7.74
N LEU A 54 14.93 26.34 8.52
CA LEU A 54 14.70 24.89 8.64
C LEU A 54 13.28 24.62 9.15
N LEU A 55 12.87 25.27 10.26
CA LEU A 55 11.53 25.08 10.83
C LEU A 55 10.44 25.46 9.84
N THR A 56 10.48 26.68 9.33
CA THR A 56 9.43 27.21 8.44
C THR A 56 9.31 26.38 7.15
N THR A 57 10.43 26.00 6.53
CA THR A 57 10.42 25.18 5.31
C THR A 57 9.84 23.79 5.59
N THR A 58 10.20 23.18 6.75
CA THR A 58 9.65 21.90 7.17
C THR A 58 8.13 21.96 7.37
N GLU A 59 7.65 23.00 8.06
CA GLU A 59 6.21 23.20 8.29
C GLU A 59 5.44 23.40 7.00
N ILE A 60 5.94 24.21 6.08
CA ILE A 60 5.33 24.43 4.75
C ILE A 60 5.28 23.10 3.98
N GLN A 61 6.37 22.35 3.94
CA GLN A 61 6.43 21.06 3.25
C GLN A 61 5.38 20.08 3.80
N LEU A 62 5.35 19.91 5.12
CA LEU A 62 4.45 18.95 5.77
C LEU A 62 2.98 19.38 5.69
N ASP A 63 2.68 20.68 5.77
CA ASP A 63 1.30 21.16 5.58
C ASP A 63 0.82 20.94 4.14
N LEU A 64 1.63 21.32 3.16
CA LEU A 64 1.30 21.11 1.75
C LEU A 64 1.12 19.63 1.43
N MET A 65 2.02 18.76 1.93
CA MET A 65 1.89 17.31 1.74
C MET A 65 0.57 16.79 2.30
N ARG A 66 0.22 17.15 3.53
CA ARG A 66 -1.04 16.74 4.16
C ARG A 66 -2.28 17.18 3.37
N ARG A 67 -2.24 18.38 2.81
CA ARG A 67 -3.35 18.93 1.99
C ARG A 67 -3.43 18.24 0.64
N ILE A 68 -2.29 17.94 0.02
CA ILE A 68 -2.21 17.18 -1.23
C ILE A 68 -2.68 15.75 -1.06
N GLU A 69 -2.34 15.10 0.04
CA GLU A 69 -2.86 13.75 0.35
C GLU A 69 -4.38 13.73 0.46
N LYS A 70 -4.99 14.77 1.03
CA LYS A 70 -6.47 14.91 1.06
C LYS A 70 -7.05 15.11 -0.35
N LEU A 71 -6.42 15.96 -1.16
CA LEU A 71 -6.82 16.17 -2.55
C LEU A 71 -6.75 14.88 -3.35
N TYR A 72 -5.62 14.18 -3.26
CA TYR A 72 -5.41 12.90 -3.93
C TYR A 72 -6.44 11.85 -3.48
N SER A 73 -6.63 11.69 -2.18
CA SER A 73 -7.55 10.71 -1.62
C SER A 73 -8.99 10.96 -2.07
N TYR A 74 -9.45 12.21 -2.03
CA TYR A 74 -10.79 12.55 -2.51
C TYR A 74 -10.97 12.25 -4.00
N ALA A 75 -10.03 12.69 -4.82
CA ALA A 75 -10.07 12.50 -6.26
C ALA A 75 -10.07 11.00 -6.63
N HIS A 76 -9.20 10.23 -5.99
CA HIS A 76 -9.10 8.78 -6.19
C HIS A 76 -10.40 8.06 -5.79
N MET A 77 -10.91 8.31 -4.58
CA MET A 77 -12.15 7.70 -4.10
C MET A 77 -13.38 8.11 -4.93
N LYS A 78 -13.43 9.34 -5.44
CA LYS A 78 -14.49 9.76 -6.36
C LYS A 78 -14.42 9.02 -7.69
N ASN A 79 -13.25 8.81 -8.22
CA ASN A 79 -13.06 8.02 -9.45
C ASN A 79 -13.43 6.56 -9.23
N ASP A 80 -13.05 5.97 -8.10
CA ASP A 80 -13.32 4.56 -7.79
C ASP A 80 -14.81 4.26 -7.56
N GLN A 81 -15.63 5.26 -7.26
CA GLN A 81 -17.08 5.08 -7.17
C GLN A 81 -17.69 4.66 -8.51
N ASP A 82 -17.24 5.27 -9.60
CA ASP A 82 -17.58 4.89 -10.98
C ASP A 82 -16.54 5.43 -11.95
N THR A 83 -15.64 4.58 -12.38
CA THR A 83 -14.53 4.93 -13.29
C THR A 83 -14.96 5.41 -14.68
N ARG A 84 -16.26 5.37 -15.01
CA ARG A 84 -16.82 5.86 -16.29
C ARG A 84 -17.15 7.36 -16.25
N VAL A 85 -17.10 8.00 -15.08
CA VAL A 85 -17.45 9.42 -14.92
C VAL A 85 -16.26 10.30 -15.29
N ALA A 86 -16.28 10.91 -16.47
CA ALA A 86 -15.18 11.72 -17.02
C ALA A 86 -14.70 12.83 -16.04
N LYS A 87 -15.62 13.48 -15.32
CA LYS A 87 -15.28 14.48 -14.30
C LYS A 87 -14.33 13.92 -13.23
N TYR A 88 -14.58 12.72 -12.75
CA TYR A 88 -13.77 12.14 -11.66
C TYR A 88 -12.49 11.51 -12.17
N GLN A 89 -12.44 11.05 -13.43
CA GLN A 89 -11.18 10.74 -14.11
C GLN A 89 -10.27 12.00 -14.19
N GLU A 90 -10.87 13.15 -14.53
CA GLU A 90 -10.14 14.43 -14.56
C GLU A 90 -9.63 14.82 -13.15
N TYR A 91 -10.44 14.63 -12.10
CA TYR A 91 -10.03 14.90 -10.72
C TYR A 91 -8.85 14.00 -10.30
N GLN A 92 -8.90 12.73 -10.64
CA GLN A 92 -7.78 11.82 -10.37
C GLN A 92 -6.51 12.26 -11.08
N ALA A 93 -6.59 12.65 -12.35
CA ALA A 93 -5.46 13.17 -13.09
C ALA A 93 -4.88 14.44 -12.43
N LYS A 94 -5.74 15.39 -12.01
CA LYS A 94 -5.34 16.60 -11.27
C LYS A 94 -4.66 16.26 -9.94
N GLY A 95 -5.20 15.28 -9.21
CA GLY A 95 -4.61 14.80 -7.95
C GLY A 95 -3.22 14.20 -8.14
N MET A 96 -3.02 13.41 -9.18
CA MET A 96 -1.70 12.88 -9.54
C MET A 96 -0.73 13.97 -9.96
N THR A 97 -1.19 14.94 -10.75
CA THR A 97 -0.37 16.06 -11.20
C THR A 97 0.15 16.88 -10.03
N ILE A 98 -0.73 17.30 -9.09
CA ILE A 98 -0.32 18.12 -7.94
C ILE A 98 0.64 17.36 -7.02
N TYR A 99 0.45 16.04 -6.88
CA TYR A 99 1.38 15.19 -6.11
C TYR A 99 2.77 15.14 -6.74
N SER A 100 2.83 15.02 -8.08
CA SER A 100 4.08 15.08 -8.84
C SER A 100 4.76 16.46 -8.75
N GLU A 101 3.99 17.54 -8.86
CA GLU A 101 4.49 18.92 -8.72
C GLU A 101 5.09 19.16 -7.33
N PHE A 102 4.45 18.63 -6.28
CA PHE A 102 4.99 18.67 -4.91
C PHE A 102 6.36 17.99 -4.82
N GLY A 103 6.47 16.77 -5.35
CA GLY A 103 7.74 16.05 -5.38
C GLY A 103 8.86 16.80 -6.09
N GLN A 104 8.53 17.46 -7.22
CA GLN A 104 9.48 18.30 -7.96
C GLN A 104 9.86 19.57 -7.17
N THR A 105 8.88 20.24 -6.58
CA THR A 105 9.09 21.49 -5.81
C THR A 105 10.00 21.26 -4.61
N PHE A 106 9.81 20.17 -3.87
CA PHE A 106 10.58 19.85 -2.67
C PHE A 106 11.72 18.85 -2.91
N ALA A 107 12.10 18.58 -4.15
CA ALA A 107 13.22 17.69 -4.47
C ALA A 107 14.55 18.16 -3.87
N PHE A 108 14.68 19.45 -3.55
CA PHE A 108 15.85 20.03 -2.90
C PHE A 108 15.97 19.68 -1.41
N TYR A 109 14.84 19.38 -0.76
CA TYR A 109 14.77 19.33 0.72
C TYR A 109 15.68 18.25 1.33
N GLU A 110 15.56 17.00 0.87
CA GLU A 110 16.39 15.91 1.40
C GLU A 110 17.90 16.16 1.11
N PRO A 111 18.33 16.51 -0.12
CA PRO A 111 19.72 16.79 -0.40
C PRO A 111 20.30 17.93 0.46
N GLU A 112 19.60 19.06 0.59
CA GLU A 112 20.06 20.17 1.42
C GLU A 112 20.12 19.78 2.90
N PHE A 113 19.09 19.09 3.41
CA PHE A 113 19.09 18.62 4.79
C PHE A 113 20.26 17.68 5.09
N MET A 114 20.71 16.88 4.10
CA MET A 114 21.85 15.97 4.27
C MET A 114 23.19 16.70 4.44
N GLU A 115 23.28 17.99 4.14
CA GLU A 115 24.47 18.79 4.36
C GLU A 115 24.63 19.22 5.83
N ILE A 116 23.55 19.13 6.65
CA ILE A 116 23.61 19.51 8.06
C ILE A 116 24.62 18.67 8.83
N THR A 117 25.44 19.34 9.67
CA THR A 117 26.31 18.67 10.63
C THR A 117 25.57 18.42 11.94
N GLU A 118 26.03 17.45 12.73
CA GLU A 118 25.46 17.19 14.06
C GLU A 118 25.50 18.43 14.95
N ASP A 119 26.63 19.16 14.97
CA ASP A 119 26.78 20.38 15.78
C ASP A 119 25.79 21.46 15.34
N GLN A 120 25.59 21.64 14.03
CA GLN A 120 24.62 22.59 13.48
C GLN A 120 23.18 22.20 13.82
N TYR A 121 22.85 20.92 13.73
CA TYR A 121 21.51 20.42 14.10
C TYR A 121 21.21 20.64 15.59
N GLN A 122 22.19 20.37 16.46
CA GLN A 122 22.05 20.60 17.89
C GLN A 122 21.92 22.12 18.20
N ALA A 123 22.67 22.97 17.52
CA ALA A 123 22.57 24.42 17.67
C ALA A 123 21.18 24.92 17.22
N PHE A 124 20.69 24.46 16.08
CA PHE A 124 19.37 24.84 15.58
C PHE A 124 18.25 24.35 16.51
N SER A 125 18.36 23.13 17.03
CA SER A 125 17.39 22.58 17.98
C SER A 125 17.37 23.30 19.32
N ALA A 126 18.51 23.83 19.75
CA ALA A 126 18.57 24.65 20.94
C ALA A 126 18.02 26.06 20.73
N GLU A 127 18.20 26.65 19.55
CA GLU A 127 17.66 27.95 19.16
C GLU A 127 16.15 27.91 18.93
N LYS A 128 15.65 26.84 18.31
CA LYS A 128 14.24 26.61 17.99
C LYS A 128 13.77 25.27 18.56
N PRO A 129 13.27 25.24 19.82
CA PRO A 129 12.79 24.00 20.45
C PRO A 129 11.63 23.32 19.68
N GLU A 130 10.88 24.06 18.86
CA GLU A 130 9.81 23.55 18.01
C GLU A 130 10.29 22.48 17.01
N LEU A 131 11.57 22.53 16.60
CA LEU A 131 12.22 21.51 15.77
C LEU A 131 12.19 20.12 16.42
N GLN A 132 12.13 20.03 17.76
CA GLN A 132 12.02 18.75 18.47
C GLN A 132 10.73 18.00 18.12
N THR A 133 9.66 18.70 17.74
CA THR A 133 8.42 18.08 17.27
C THR A 133 8.65 17.24 16.02
N TYR A 134 9.64 17.62 15.21
CA TYR A 134 10.00 16.96 13.95
C TYR A 134 11.23 16.05 14.09
N GLN A 135 11.75 15.82 15.30
CA GLN A 135 12.95 15.02 15.50
C GLN A 135 12.87 13.66 14.81
N HIS A 136 11.78 12.92 14.98
CA HIS A 136 11.62 11.62 14.32
C HIS A 136 11.65 11.72 12.79
N TYR A 137 11.12 12.79 12.23
CA TYR A 137 11.19 13.05 10.78
C TYR A 137 12.65 13.28 10.33
N PHE A 138 13.39 14.09 11.06
CA PHE A 138 14.82 14.34 10.78
C PHE A 138 15.68 13.08 10.98
N ASP A 139 15.44 12.31 12.04
CA ASP A 139 16.13 11.04 12.27
C ASP A 139 15.93 10.07 11.09
N LYS A 140 14.72 10.01 10.52
CA LYS A 140 14.44 9.22 9.32
C LYS A 140 15.21 9.70 8.11
N LEU A 141 15.37 10.98 7.93
CA LEU A 141 16.17 11.54 6.85
C LEU A 141 17.66 11.21 7.05
N LEU A 142 18.20 11.44 8.24
CA LEU A 142 19.60 11.15 8.55
C LEU A 142 19.95 9.66 8.39
N GLN A 143 19.03 8.76 8.75
CA GLN A 143 19.21 7.33 8.55
C GLN A 143 19.37 6.96 7.06
N LYS A 144 18.72 7.69 6.17
CA LYS A 144 18.86 7.47 4.73
C LYS A 144 20.21 7.94 4.16
N LYS A 145 20.97 8.75 4.89
CA LYS A 145 22.16 9.45 4.38
C LYS A 145 23.15 8.52 3.68
N GLU A 146 23.39 7.35 4.24
CA GLU A 146 24.30 6.35 3.66
C GLU A 146 23.77 5.67 2.39
N HIS A 147 22.44 5.79 2.17
CA HIS A 147 21.68 5.13 1.12
C HIS A 147 21.20 6.08 0.02
N ILE A 148 21.47 7.39 0.17
CA ILE A 148 21.22 8.39 -0.87
C ILE A 148 22.37 8.37 -1.86
N LEU A 149 22.00 8.43 -3.12
CA LEU A 149 22.94 8.43 -4.24
C LEU A 149 23.22 9.86 -4.70
N THR A 150 24.14 10.02 -5.64
CA THR A 150 24.35 11.31 -6.29
C THR A 150 23.07 11.73 -7.05
N GLN A 151 22.88 13.03 -7.24
CA GLN A 151 21.73 13.57 -7.97
C GLN A 151 21.52 12.86 -9.31
N ARG A 152 22.59 12.64 -10.06
CA ARG A 152 22.51 11.98 -11.37
C ARG A 152 22.07 10.53 -11.28
N GLU A 153 22.50 9.80 -10.27
CA GLU A 153 22.09 8.41 -10.03
C GLU A 153 20.63 8.33 -9.60
N GLU A 154 20.17 9.25 -8.73
CA GLU A 154 18.75 9.34 -8.35
C GLU A 154 17.85 9.67 -9.55
N GLU A 155 18.25 10.61 -10.41
CA GLU A 155 17.54 10.91 -11.65
C GLU A 155 17.41 9.69 -12.57
N LEU A 156 18.49 8.90 -12.73
CA LEU A 156 18.48 7.68 -13.54
C LEU A 156 17.57 6.61 -12.95
N LEU A 157 17.59 6.41 -11.62
CA LEU A 157 16.71 5.44 -10.97
C LEU A 157 15.25 5.87 -11.03
N ALA A 158 14.96 7.16 -10.82
CA ALA A 158 13.63 7.72 -10.94
C ALA A 158 13.07 7.55 -12.36
N GLY A 159 13.90 7.83 -13.38
CA GLY A 159 13.55 7.63 -14.79
C GLY A 159 13.31 6.17 -15.17
N ALA A 160 13.86 5.20 -14.42
CA ALA A 160 13.62 3.78 -14.61
C ALA A 160 12.40 3.23 -13.83
N GLY A 161 11.68 4.09 -13.09
CA GLY A 161 10.60 3.69 -12.20
C GLY A 161 9.50 2.88 -12.88
N GLU A 162 9.03 3.30 -14.06
CA GLU A 162 8.03 2.57 -14.85
C GLU A 162 8.53 1.17 -15.26
N ILE A 163 9.81 1.06 -15.63
CA ILE A 163 10.43 -0.23 -16.01
C ILE A 163 10.46 -1.15 -14.78
N PHE A 164 10.78 -0.63 -13.62
CA PHE A 164 10.77 -1.38 -12.36
C PHE A 164 9.37 -1.79 -11.92
N GLY A 165 8.35 -0.99 -12.24
CA GLY A 165 6.93 -1.27 -11.97
C GLY A 165 6.31 -2.35 -12.87
N ALA A 166 6.84 -2.54 -14.08
CA ALA A 166 6.22 -3.33 -15.15
C ALA A 166 5.83 -4.78 -14.75
N ALA A 167 6.62 -5.43 -13.87
CA ALA A 167 6.30 -6.77 -13.40
C ALA A 167 5.05 -6.80 -12.50
N SER A 168 4.90 -5.81 -11.63
CA SER A 168 3.73 -5.67 -10.74
C SER A 168 2.48 -5.29 -11.53
N GLU A 169 2.62 -4.42 -12.53
CA GLU A 169 1.53 -4.04 -13.43
C GLU A 169 1.08 -5.23 -14.28
N THR A 170 2.03 -6.01 -14.84
CA THR A 170 1.71 -7.24 -15.59
C THR A 170 0.96 -8.25 -14.71
N PHE A 171 1.40 -8.41 -13.45
CA PHE A 171 0.69 -9.25 -12.48
C PHE A 171 -0.74 -8.73 -12.26
N ALA A 172 -0.90 -7.44 -12.02
CA ALA A 172 -2.20 -6.83 -11.74
C ALA A 172 -3.17 -6.95 -12.93
N ILE A 173 -2.70 -6.75 -14.16
CA ILE A 173 -3.51 -6.92 -15.37
C ILE A 173 -3.93 -8.37 -15.52
N LEU A 174 -2.99 -9.31 -15.42
CA LEU A 174 -3.30 -10.74 -15.53
C LEU A 174 -4.32 -11.17 -14.48
N ASP A 175 -4.10 -10.81 -13.20
CA ASP A 175 -4.89 -11.28 -12.05
C ASP A 175 -6.30 -10.64 -11.99
N ASN A 176 -6.43 -9.37 -12.38
CA ASN A 176 -7.68 -8.64 -12.21
C ASN A 176 -8.49 -8.46 -13.52
N ALA A 177 -7.86 -8.61 -14.68
CA ALA A 177 -8.51 -8.36 -15.96
C ALA A 177 -8.55 -9.55 -16.90
N ASP A 178 -7.46 -10.29 -17.04
CA ASP A 178 -7.33 -11.29 -18.10
C ASP A 178 -7.81 -12.68 -17.68
N ILE A 179 -7.64 -13.07 -16.40
CA ILE A 179 -8.06 -14.38 -15.94
C ILE A 179 -9.59 -14.46 -15.75
N VAL A 180 -10.14 -15.56 -16.23
CA VAL A 180 -11.55 -15.89 -16.04
C VAL A 180 -11.63 -17.24 -15.35
N PHE A 181 -12.24 -17.29 -14.17
CA PHE A 181 -12.43 -18.53 -13.45
C PHE A 181 -13.60 -19.33 -14.03
N PRO A 182 -13.62 -20.65 -13.87
CA PRO A 182 -14.75 -21.48 -14.30
C PRO A 182 -16.06 -21.13 -13.55
N VAL A 183 -17.18 -21.58 -14.12
CA VAL A 183 -18.46 -21.63 -13.43
C VAL A 183 -18.44 -22.81 -12.45
N VAL A 184 -18.96 -22.62 -11.26
CA VAL A 184 -19.04 -23.60 -10.17
C VAL A 184 -20.45 -23.63 -9.60
N HIS A 185 -20.77 -24.60 -8.73
CA HIS A 185 -22.08 -24.71 -8.09
C HIS A 185 -22.06 -24.16 -6.67
N ASN A 186 -23.13 -23.46 -6.29
CA ASN A 186 -23.35 -23.03 -4.90
C ASN A 186 -24.07 -24.13 -4.08
N GLU A 187 -24.35 -23.86 -2.78
CA GLU A 187 -25.04 -24.81 -1.90
C GLU A 187 -26.43 -25.24 -2.38
N LYS A 188 -27.08 -24.47 -3.26
CA LYS A 188 -28.39 -24.75 -3.82
C LYS A 188 -28.28 -25.54 -5.12
N GLY A 189 -27.09 -25.83 -5.61
CA GLY A 189 -26.84 -26.45 -6.90
C GLY A 189 -27.02 -25.50 -8.10
N GLU A 190 -27.04 -24.18 -7.86
CA GLU A 190 -27.13 -23.18 -8.90
C GLU A 190 -25.73 -22.88 -9.44
N GLU A 191 -25.61 -22.71 -10.75
CA GLU A 191 -24.40 -22.29 -11.42
C GLU A 191 -24.07 -20.84 -11.07
N VAL A 192 -22.81 -20.59 -10.62
CA VAL A 192 -22.30 -19.26 -10.31
C VAL A 192 -20.93 -19.05 -10.93
N GLN A 193 -20.71 -17.89 -11.54
CA GLN A 193 -19.41 -17.51 -12.04
C GLN A 193 -18.46 -17.33 -10.86
N LEU A 194 -17.39 -18.12 -10.79
CA LEU A 194 -16.37 -17.96 -9.74
C LEU A 194 -15.60 -16.65 -9.95
N THR A 195 -15.36 -15.95 -8.86
CA THR A 195 -14.60 -14.68 -8.80
C THR A 195 -13.81 -14.62 -7.51
N HIS A 196 -12.80 -13.74 -7.41
CA HIS A 196 -12.12 -13.45 -6.14
C HIS A 196 -13.11 -13.04 -5.03
N GLY A 197 -14.15 -12.28 -5.39
CA GLY A 197 -15.12 -11.74 -4.44
C GLY A 197 -16.05 -12.80 -3.82
N ASN A 198 -16.37 -13.89 -4.52
CA ASN A 198 -17.27 -14.92 -4.00
C ASN A 198 -16.56 -16.22 -3.58
N TYR A 199 -15.26 -16.37 -3.86
CA TYR A 199 -14.49 -17.56 -3.51
C TYR A 199 -14.57 -17.91 -2.03
N ILE A 200 -14.36 -16.92 -1.15
CA ILE A 200 -14.38 -17.15 0.30
C ILE A 200 -15.75 -17.69 0.75
N SER A 201 -16.84 -17.09 0.28
CA SER A 201 -18.18 -17.57 0.62
C SER A 201 -18.43 -19.02 0.18
N LEU A 202 -17.84 -19.44 -0.94
CA LEU A 202 -17.94 -20.81 -1.44
C LEU A 202 -17.10 -21.80 -0.61
N VAL A 203 -15.88 -21.44 -0.20
CA VAL A 203 -15.05 -22.31 0.64
C VAL A 203 -15.45 -22.30 2.13
N GLU A 204 -16.32 -21.36 2.54
CA GLU A 204 -17.00 -21.38 3.84
C GLU A 204 -18.25 -22.25 3.84
N SER A 205 -18.72 -22.74 2.68
CA SER A 205 -19.90 -23.59 2.57
C SER A 205 -19.83 -24.82 3.51
N LYS A 206 -20.99 -25.23 4.06
CA LYS A 206 -21.11 -26.48 4.82
C LYS A 206 -20.98 -27.71 3.92
N ASN A 207 -21.33 -27.58 2.64
CA ASN A 207 -21.21 -28.66 1.67
C ASN A 207 -19.75 -28.79 1.19
N ARG A 208 -19.13 -29.94 1.48
CA ARG A 208 -17.73 -30.21 1.13
C ARG A 208 -17.47 -30.22 -0.38
N GLU A 209 -18.40 -30.68 -1.18
CA GLU A 209 -18.23 -30.73 -2.65
C GLU A 209 -18.20 -29.30 -3.24
N VAL A 210 -19.02 -28.39 -2.71
CA VAL A 210 -18.99 -26.96 -3.11
C VAL A 210 -17.61 -26.35 -2.79
N ARG A 211 -17.08 -26.60 -1.59
CA ARG A 211 -15.74 -26.11 -1.22
C ARG A 211 -14.65 -26.63 -2.14
N LYS A 212 -14.68 -27.95 -2.38
CA LYS A 212 -13.72 -28.64 -3.24
C LYS A 212 -13.77 -28.10 -4.66
N GLU A 213 -14.97 -28.01 -5.25
CA GLU A 213 -15.17 -27.52 -6.61
C GLU A 213 -14.65 -26.08 -6.75
N ALA A 214 -15.00 -25.17 -5.82
CA ALA A 214 -14.52 -23.80 -5.84
C ALA A 214 -12.99 -23.71 -5.72
N TYR A 215 -12.39 -24.52 -4.83
CA TYR A 215 -10.94 -24.55 -4.65
C TYR A 215 -10.22 -25.07 -5.90
N GLU A 216 -10.65 -26.21 -6.43
CA GLU A 216 -10.03 -26.83 -7.62
C GLU A 216 -10.20 -25.92 -8.85
N ALA A 217 -11.37 -25.31 -9.02
CA ALA A 217 -11.63 -24.37 -10.10
C ALA A 217 -10.73 -23.11 -10.04
N LEU A 218 -10.56 -22.52 -8.85
CA LEU A 218 -9.68 -21.37 -8.67
C LEU A 218 -8.23 -21.73 -9.01
N TYR A 219 -7.71 -22.78 -8.36
CA TYR A 219 -6.30 -23.13 -8.50
C TYR A 219 -5.95 -23.72 -9.85
N SER A 220 -6.90 -24.32 -10.59
CA SER A 220 -6.66 -24.76 -11.97
C SER A 220 -6.27 -23.61 -12.90
N VAL A 221 -6.85 -22.41 -12.69
CA VAL A 221 -6.50 -21.22 -13.47
C VAL A 221 -5.11 -20.72 -13.06
N TYR A 222 -4.81 -20.65 -11.77
CA TYR A 222 -3.45 -20.27 -11.31
C TYR A 222 -2.39 -21.26 -11.81
N GLU A 223 -2.66 -22.56 -11.82
CA GLU A 223 -1.75 -23.58 -12.36
C GLU A 223 -1.49 -23.36 -13.85
N GLN A 224 -2.52 -23.00 -14.62
CA GLN A 224 -2.38 -22.68 -16.04
C GLN A 224 -1.40 -21.53 -16.29
N TYR A 225 -1.41 -20.52 -15.43
CA TYR A 225 -0.55 -19.32 -15.54
C TYR A 225 0.68 -19.32 -14.63
N GLN A 226 1.00 -20.44 -13.98
CA GLN A 226 2.07 -20.53 -12.97
C GLN A 226 3.42 -19.98 -13.45
N HIS A 227 3.77 -20.18 -14.71
CA HIS A 227 5.05 -19.71 -15.25
C HIS A 227 5.07 -18.17 -15.39
N THR A 228 3.96 -17.56 -15.75
CA THR A 228 3.82 -16.11 -15.85
C THR A 228 3.88 -15.49 -14.46
N TYR A 229 3.13 -16.03 -13.49
CA TYR A 229 3.18 -15.58 -12.10
C TYR A 229 4.58 -15.74 -11.49
N ALA A 230 5.22 -16.88 -11.69
CA ALA A 230 6.59 -17.10 -11.23
C ALA A 230 7.58 -16.10 -11.85
N LYS A 231 7.38 -15.73 -13.13
CA LYS A 231 8.25 -14.78 -13.81
C LYS A 231 8.06 -13.35 -13.31
N THR A 232 6.82 -12.92 -13.08
CA THR A 232 6.53 -11.58 -12.52
C THR A 232 7.10 -11.46 -11.10
N LEU A 233 6.88 -12.48 -10.24
CA LEU A 233 7.45 -12.54 -8.90
C LEU A 233 9.00 -12.50 -8.94
N GLN A 234 9.63 -13.34 -9.77
CA GLN A 234 11.08 -13.36 -9.92
C GLN A 234 11.63 -11.98 -10.34
N THR A 235 10.92 -11.31 -11.25
CA THR A 235 11.34 -9.98 -11.73
C THR A 235 11.21 -8.95 -10.62
N ASN A 236 10.12 -8.95 -9.85
CA ASN A 236 9.96 -8.07 -8.70
C ASN A 236 11.09 -8.29 -7.67
N VAL A 237 11.38 -9.54 -7.31
CA VAL A 237 12.50 -9.86 -6.39
C VAL A 237 13.84 -9.34 -6.92
N LYS A 238 14.10 -9.44 -8.23
CA LYS A 238 15.32 -8.88 -8.83
C LYS A 238 15.37 -7.36 -8.74
N VAL A 239 14.24 -6.68 -8.94
CA VAL A 239 14.16 -5.22 -8.80
C VAL A 239 14.46 -4.80 -7.36
N GLN A 240 13.86 -5.47 -6.36
CA GLN A 240 14.12 -5.16 -4.95
C GLN A 240 15.59 -5.37 -4.57
N ASN A 241 16.17 -6.50 -5.00
CA ASN A 241 17.61 -6.78 -4.76
C ASN A 241 18.53 -5.79 -5.48
N TYR A 242 18.17 -5.37 -6.70
CA TYR A 242 18.93 -4.36 -7.44
C TYR A 242 18.91 -3.02 -6.72
N ASN A 243 17.71 -2.52 -6.33
CA ASN A 243 17.55 -1.27 -5.63
C ASN A 243 18.30 -1.27 -4.29
N ALA A 244 18.19 -2.35 -3.50
CA ALA A 244 18.93 -2.48 -2.25
C ALA A 244 20.45 -2.40 -2.48
N LYS A 245 20.96 -3.14 -3.47
CA LYS A 245 22.39 -3.14 -3.81
C LYS A 245 22.88 -1.76 -4.24
N VAL A 246 22.15 -1.08 -5.14
CA VAL A 246 22.52 0.24 -5.64
C VAL A 246 22.54 1.25 -4.49
N ARG A 247 21.58 1.17 -3.56
CA ARG A 247 21.47 2.03 -2.38
C ARG A 247 22.35 1.57 -1.20
N LYS A 248 23.28 0.63 -1.43
CA LYS A 248 24.27 0.15 -0.44
C LYS A 248 23.67 -0.54 0.80
N PHE A 249 22.48 -1.10 0.68
CA PHE A 249 21.96 -2.02 1.70
C PHE A 249 22.59 -3.40 1.55
N SER A 250 22.77 -4.12 2.67
CA SER A 250 23.31 -5.48 2.64
C SER A 250 22.34 -6.49 2.01
N SER A 251 21.03 -6.20 2.09
CA SER A 251 19.96 -7.03 1.56
C SER A 251 18.70 -6.24 1.23
N ALA A 252 17.81 -6.79 0.38
CA ALA A 252 16.50 -6.24 0.17
C ALA A 252 15.64 -6.27 1.44
N ARG A 253 15.89 -7.22 2.35
CA ARG A 253 15.21 -7.30 3.66
C ARG A 253 15.60 -6.12 4.55
N GLU A 254 16.89 -5.83 4.66
CA GLU A 254 17.36 -4.66 5.39
C GLU A 254 16.76 -3.37 4.80
N ALA A 255 16.82 -3.20 3.48
CA ALA A 255 16.25 -2.03 2.80
C ALA A 255 14.76 -1.84 3.11
N ALA A 256 13.98 -2.93 3.13
CA ALA A 256 12.54 -2.88 3.42
C ALA A 256 12.24 -2.55 4.90
N LEU A 257 13.03 -3.10 5.83
CA LEU A 257 12.82 -2.93 7.26
C LEU A 257 13.34 -1.59 7.78
N SER A 258 14.44 -1.09 7.21
CA SER A 258 15.07 0.18 7.62
C SER A 258 14.13 1.38 7.46
N ALA A 259 13.26 1.38 6.45
CA ALA A 259 12.28 2.44 6.24
C ALA A 259 11.35 2.68 7.45
N ASN A 260 11.17 1.66 8.31
CA ASN A 260 10.37 1.72 9.52
C ASN A 260 11.18 1.54 10.81
N PHE A 261 12.51 1.68 10.77
CA PHE A 261 13.42 1.47 11.90
C PHE A 261 13.31 0.07 12.55
N ILE A 262 12.97 -0.94 11.75
CA ILE A 262 12.83 -2.31 12.24
C ILE A 262 14.16 -3.05 12.01
N PRO A 263 14.87 -3.47 13.07
CA PRO A 263 16.07 -4.28 12.90
C PRO A 263 15.71 -5.69 12.38
N GLU A 264 16.59 -6.30 11.59
CA GLU A 264 16.37 -7.63 11.00
C GLU A 264 16.11 -8.71 12.07
N SER A 265 16.64 -8.53 13.29
CA SER A 265 16.40 -9.42 14.42
C SER A 265 14.90 -9.52 14.82
N VAL A 266 14.11 -8.48 14.57
CA VAL A 266 12.65 -8.55 14.81
C VAL A 266 11.99 -9.50 13.80
N TYR A 267 12.40 -9.45 12.54
CA TYR A 267 11.93 -10.38 11.53
C TYR A 267 12.31 -11.83 11.86
N ASP A 268 13.57 -12.07 12.22
CA ASP A 268 14.05 -13.40 12.61
C ASP A 268 13.33 -13.92 13.87
N SER A 269 13.05 -13.04 14.83
CA SER A 269 12.27 -13.37 16.03
C SER A 269 10.83 -13.74 15.68
N LEU A 270 10.20 -13.04 14.72
CA LEU A 270 8.86 -13.36 14.24
C LEU A 270 8.82 -14.77 13.62
N VAL A 271 9.75 -15.06 12.69
CA VAL A 271 9.84 -16.38 12.04
C VAL A 271 10.04 -17.47 13.11
N SER A 272 10.98 -17.27 14.02
CA SER A 272 11.26 -18.23 15.11
C SER A 272 10.05 -18.45 16.03
N ALA A 273 9.30 -17.39 16.33
CA ALA A 273 8.09 -17.47 17.13
C ALA A 273 6.98 -18.26 16.41
N VAL A 274 6.79 -18.01 15.11
CA VAL A 274 5.83 -18.78 14.30
C VAL A 274 6.21 -20.26 14.27
N ASP A 275 7.46 -20.57 13.93
CA ASP A 275 7.96 -21.96 13.87
C ASP A 275 7.76 -22.69 15.20
N LYS A 276 8.08 -22.04 16.31
CA LYS A 276 7.86 -22.59 17.66
C LYS A 276 6.39 -22.95 17.92
N HIS A 277 5.45 -22.20 17.33
CA HIS A 277 4.02 -22.39 17.57
C HIS A 277 3.30 -23.22 16.48
N LEU A 278 3.99 -23.64 15.40
CA LEU A 278 3.43 -24.55 14.39
C LEU A 278 2.77 -25.81 14.97
N PRO A 279 3.34 -26.48 15.99
CA PRO A 279 2.66 -27.64 16.61
C PRO A 279 1.27 -27.30 17.20
N LEU A 280 1.07 -26.06 17.66
CA LEU A 280 -0.23 -25.62 18.16
C LEU A 280 -1.24 -25.47 17.02
N LEU A 281 -0.82 -24.91 15.89
CA LEU A 281 -1.63 -24.84 14.67
C LEU A 281 -2.01 -26.24 14.17
N GLN A 282 -1.06 -27.17 14.16
CA GLN A 282 -1.31 -28.56 13.76
C GLN A 282 -2.34 -29.24 14.69
N ARG A 283 -2.27 -29.01 16.01
CA ARG A 283 -3.27 -29.50 16.97
C ARG A 283 -4.66 -28.89 16.71
N TYR A 284 -4.72 -27.60 16.40
CA TYR A 284 -5.97 -26.94 16.02
C TYR A 284 -6.58 -27.54 14.74
N ILE A 285 -5.77 -27.78 13.69
CA ILE A 285 -6.20 -28.42 12.46
C ILE A 285 -6.72 -29.85 12.72
N ALA A 286 -6.02 -30.62 13.55
CA ALA A 286 -6.46 -31.96 13.93
C ALA A 286 -7.79 -31.94 14.73
N LEU A 287 -7.98 -30.94 15.59
CA LEU A 287 -9.25 -30.74 16.30
C LEU A 287 -10.39 -30.39 15.31
N ARG A 288 -10.13 -29.50 14.33
CA ARG A 288 -11.10 -29.19 13.29
C ARG A 288 -11.53 -30.43 12.51
N ALA A 289 -10.58 -31.27 12.11
CA ALA A 289 -10.88 -32.54 11.42
C ALA A 289 -11.85 -33.40 12.21
N LYS A 290 -11.64 -33.53 13.54
CA LYS A 290 -12.54 -34.28 14.43
C LYS A 290 -13.94 -33.67 14.53
N ILE A 291 -14.02 -32.34 14.68
CA ILE A 291 -15.30 -31.62 14.80
C ILE A 291 -16.11 -31.74 13.51
N LEU A 292 -15.44 -31.62 12.34
CA LEU A 292 -16.07 -31.73 11.03
C LEU A 292 -16.34 -33.19 10.61
N GLY A 293 -15.82 -34.16 11.32
CA GLY A 293 -15.96 -35.59 10.97
C GLY A 293 -15.19 -35.99 9.71
N ILE A 294 -14.10 -35.25 9.38
CA ILE A 294 -13.32 -35.42 8.14
C ILE A 294 -11.98 -36.09 8.51
N SER A 295 -11.74 -37.30 7.98
CA SER A 295 -10.50 -38.04 8.23
C SER A 295 -9.32 -37.56 7.39
N ASP A 296 -9.58 -37.04 6.17
CA ASP A 296 -8.59 -36.56 5.21
C ASP A 296 -8.78 -35.06 4.91
N LEU A 297 -8.69 -34.23 5.96
CA LEU A 297 -8.90 -32.79 5.89
C LEU A 297 -7.94 -32.16 4.85
N LYS A 298 -8.52 -31.36 3.95
CA LYS A 298 -7.81 -30.64 2.87
C LYS A 298 -7.82 -29.13 3.14
N ILE A 299 -7.05 -28.38 2.39
CA ILE A 299 -6.95 -26.91 2.52
C ILE A 299 -8.32 -26.24 2.41
N TYR A 300 -9.16 -26.68 1.50
CA TYR A 300 -10.53 -26.16 1.32
C TYR A 300 -11.48 -26.43 2.49
N ASP A 301 -11.11 -27.30 3.44
CA ASP A 301 -11.88 -27.56 4.67
C ASP A 301 -11.52 -26.61 5.82
N LEU A 302 -10.46 -25.77 5.67
CA LEU A 302 -9.98 -24.90 6.73
C LEU A 302 -10.86 -23.66 6.96
N TYR A 303 -11.64 -23.24 5.99
CA TYR A 303 -12.50 -22.05 6.07
C TYR A 303 -13.90 -22.34 6.60
N THR A 304 -14.32 -23.59 6.57
CA THR A 304 -15.68 -23.99 7.00
C THR A 304 -15.90 -23.65 8.49
N PRO A 305 -17.00 -22.95 8.85
CA PRO A 305 -17.37 -22.72 10.23
C PRO A 305 -17.56 -24.05 10.96
N CYS A 306 -16.76 -24.29 12.01
CA CYS A 306 -16.86 -25.48 12.85
C CYS A 306 -17.39 -25.18 14.26
N LEU A 307 -17.66 -23.90 14.57
CA LEU A 307 -18.21 -23.46 15.83
C LEU A 307 -19.59 -22.84 15.63
N LEU A 308 -20.55 -23.23 16.46
CA LEU A 308 -21.80 -22.52 16.61
C LEU A 308 -21.54 -21.37 17.60
N TYR A 309 -21.54 -20.14 17.12
CA TYR A 309 -21.52 -18.98 17.99
C TYR A 309 -22.87 -18.86 18.70
N THR A 310 -22.90 -19.20 19.97
CA THR A 310 -24.10 -19.09 20.82
C THR A 310 -24.23 -17.71 21.48
N SER A 311 -23.22 -16.86 21.34
CA SER A 311 -23.22 -15.47 21.80
C SER A 311 -22.37 -14.59 20.88
N PRO A 312 -22.71 -13.31 20.67
CA PRO A 312 -21.84 -12.39 19.95
C PRO A 312 -20.52 -12.26 20.72
N SER A 313 -19.41 -12.37 20.00
CA SER A 313 -18.09 -12.04 20.55
C SER A 313 -18.11 -10.61 21.08
N PRO A 314 -17.69 -10.35 22.30
CA PRO A 314 -17.53 -8.96 22.76
C PRO A 314 -16.46 -8.30 21.88
N ARG A 315 -16.82 -7.22 21.21
CA ARG A 315 -15.91 -6.33 20.49
C ARG A 315 -15.26 -5.37 21.46
#